data_aa090310ce5aceda73493bf6fcaae44d
#
_entry.id   aa090310ce5aceda73493bf6fcaae44d
#
_cell.length_a   1.000
_cell.length_b   1.000
_cell.length_c   1.000
_cell.angle_alpha   90.00
_cell.angle_beta   90.00
_cell.angle_gamma   90.00
#
_symmetry.space_group_name_H-M   'P 1'
#
loop_
_entity.id
_entity.type
_entity.pdbx_description
1 polymer ?
#
loop_
_entity_poly.entity_id
_entity_poly.type
_entity_poly.pdbx_seq_one_letter_code
_entity_poly.pdbx_strand_id
1 'polypeptide(L)'
;MDTPLQSKHEARHARFRNYFGVALPAEYDGAAAEWQRARESVVLFDTSYHAAFTLTGPDRARYLNAVTSGDIRGLTPGRGTPGLLLNAQGHILAELDTFAEEERFLLLSHAMVASQTYEALDKFIIMDDCRLADATSEWATCAVEGPRAGEVLATACRAPLDTLLLFGHQAAEIGGVACRVLRRSHFDQQGAEILAPRAAIGRVWDALAGAVNSAGGGPAGWDAINALRIEAGVRWFGSDFDDKVIPHEAGLDQTHISYTKGCYTGQEIVERVRSRGKLNRWLVRLEFTGEAPPERGTKLEASGKSWGEVTSCAYSPGRKAYIGFGYLRREQGAVGTELAYAGGLARVEESPASPPRNYFHPASCD
;
A
#
# COMPACT_ATOMS: atom_id res chain seq x y z
N MET A 1 0.75 12.62 14.10
CA MET A 1 1.75 13.37 13.29
C MET A 1 0.98 14.12 12.23
N ASP A 2 1.37 15.37 11.92
CA ASP A 2 0.70 16.16 10.88
C ASP A 2 1.41 15.98 9.54
N THR A 3 0.64 16.05 8.46
CA THR A 3 1.18 16.00 7.10
C THR A 3 1.90 17.30 6.74
N PRO A 4 2.97 17.27 5.93
CA PRO A 4 3.60 18.49 5.42
C PRO A 4 2.70 19.30 4.47
N LEU A 5 1.57 18.74 4.05
CA LEU A 5 0.56 19.36 3.20
C LEU A 5 -0.65 19.92 3.98
N GLN A 6 -0.58 19.94 5.33
CA GLN A 6 -1.67 20.35 6.22
C GLN A 6 -2.35 21.65 5.76
N SER A 7 -1.58 22.72 5.54
CA SER A 7 -2.13 24.02 5.12
C SER A 7 -2.81 23.99 3.74
N LYS A 8 -2.38 23.10 2.84
CA LYS A 8 -3.01 22.92 1.52
C LYS A 8 -4.39 22.27 1.64
N HIS A 9 -4.53 21.35 2.57
CA HIS A 9 -5.76 20.63 2.83
C HIS A 9 -6.76 21.53 3.59
N GLU A 10 -6.29 22.26 4.60
CA GLU A 10 -7.11 23.23 5.35
C GLU A 10 -7.67 24.33 4.45
N ALA A 11 -6.86 24.86 3.52
CA ALA A 11 -7.31 25.85 2.54
C ALA A 11 -8.42 25.33 1.60
N ARG A 12 -8.61 24.01 1.53
CA ARG A 12 -9.67 23.34 0.76
C ARG A 12 -10.77 22.78 1.67
N HIS A 13 -10.79 23.14 2.96
CA HIS A 13 -11.76 22.70 3.95
C HIS A 13 -11.85 21.17 4.11
N ALA A 14 -10.71 20.46 3.92
CA ALA A 14 -10.66 19.03 4.11
C ALA A 14 -11.04 18.63 5.54
N ARG A 15 -11.82 17.56 5.68
CA ARG A 15 -11.98 16.88 6.97
C ARG A 15 -10.82 15.94 7.18
N PHE A 16 -10.27 15.91 8.40
CA PHE A 16 -9.12 15.06 8.73
C PHE A 16 -9.54 13.87 9.58
N ARG A 17 -8.82 12.77 9.39
CA ARG A 17 -8.89 11.60 10.23
C ARG A 17 -7.50 10.99 10.36
N ASN A 18 -7.26 10.18 11.38
CA ASN A 18 -6.01 9.45 11.50
C ASN A 18 -6.02 8.25 10.57
N TYR A 19 -5.10 8.25 9.59
CA TYR A 19 -4.75 7.11 8.74
C TYR A 19 -3.26 6.81 8.90
N PHE A 20 -2.91 5.57 9.18
CA PHE A 20 -1.51 5.13 9.31
C PHE A 20 -0.69 5.92 10.35
N GLY A 21 -1.33 6.44 11.40
CA GLY A 21 -0.68 7.26 12.42
C GLY A 21 -0.49 8.73 12.04
N VAL A 22 -0.97 9.16 10.88
CA VAL A 22 -0.89 10.55 10.37
C VAL A 22 -2.29 11.14 10.22
N ALA A 23 -2.44 12.43 10.56
CA ALA A 23 -3.66 13.18 10.28
C ALA A 23 -3.71 13.51 8.77
N LEU A 24 -4.46 12.70 8.01
CA LEU A 24 -4.63 12.85 6.57
C LEU A 24 -6.06 13.30 6.22
N PRO A 25 -6.28 13.93 5.04
CA PRO A 25 -7.61 14.24 4.57
C PRO A 25 -8.47 12.99 4.49
N ALA A 26 -9.59 12.98 5.20
CA ALA A 26 -10.61 11.96 5.08
C ALA A 26 -11.47 12.18 3.84
N GLU A 27 -11.86 13.45 3.62
CA GLU A 27 -12.58 13.89 2.43
C GLU A 27 -12.46 15.41 2.24
N TYR A 28 -12.81 15.91 1.05
CA TYR A 28 -12.91 17.32 0.69
C TYR A 28 -14.36 17.71 0.34
N ASP A 29 -14.93 17.07 -0.67
CA ASP A 29 -16.28 17.34 -1.19
C ASP A 29 -17.21 16.12 -1.12
N GLY A 30 -16.82 15.15 -0.32
CA GLY A 30 -17.55 13.92 -0.03
C GLY A 30 -16.99 12.69 -0.71
N ALA A 31 -16.82 11.62 0.07
CA ALA A 31 -16.18 10.38 -0.37
C ALA A 31 -16.81 9.76 -1.64
N ALA A 32 -18.13 9.89 -1.84
CA ALA A 32 -18.79 9.35 -3.02
C ALA A 32 -18.44 10.12 -4.30
N ALA A 33 -18.36 11.45 -4.25
CA ALA A 33 -17.98 12.28 -5.39
C ALA A 33 -16.49 12.07 -5.73
N GLU A 34 -15.65 11.96 -4.73
CA GLU A 34 -14.21 11.69 -4.88
C GLU A 34 -13.97 10.28 -5.45
N TRP A 35 -14.73 9.28 -4.98
CA TRP A 35 -14.72 7.91 -5.52
C TRP A 35 -15.08 7.91 -7.02
N GLN A 36 -16.17 8.60 -7.40
CA GLN A 36 -16.58 8.70 -8.80
C GLN A 36 -15.49 9.35 -9.67
N ARG A 37 -14.90 10.45 -9.18
CA ARG A 37 -13.80 11.17 -9.85
C ARG A 37 -12.59 10.27 -10.08
N ALA A 38 -12.22 9.44 -9.10
CA ALA A 38 -11.12 8.48 -9.21
C ALA A 38 -11.39 7.40 -10.26
N ARG A 39 -12.66 7.00 -10.44
CA ARG A 39 -13.07 5.99 -11.43
C ARG A 39 -13.20 6.53 -12.83
N GLU A 40 -13.58 7.79 -13.00
CA GLU A 40 -13.91 8.39 -14.31
C GLU A 40 -12.79 9.27 -14.85
N SER A 41 -11.93 9.81 -14.00
CA SER A 41 -10.88 10.74 -14.37
C SER A 41 -9.57 10.48 -13.64
N VAL A 42 -9.20 11.33 -12.69
CA VAL A 42 -7.94 11.25 -11.96
C VAL A 42 -8.07 11.97 -10.61
N VAL A 43 -7.42 11.44 -9.59
CA VAL A 43 -7.35 12.06 -8.27
C VAL A 43 -5.91 12.29 -7.83
N LEU A 44 -5.73 13.35 -7.02
CA LEU A 44 -4.50 13.66 -6.30
C LEU A 44 -4.75 13.48 -4.81
N PHE A 45 -3.92 12.72 -4.12
CA PHE A 45 -4.07 12.48 -2.69
C PHE A 45 -2.73 12.44 -1.95
N ASP A 46 -2.78 12.74 -0.66
CA ASP A 46 -1.62 12.83 0.23
C ASP A 46 -1.24 11.44 0.73
N THR A 47 0.00 11.02 0.48
CA THR A 47 0.58 9.76 0.93
C THR A 47 1.70 9.95 1.95
N SER A 48 1.74 11.09 2.65
CA SER A 48 2.78 11.45 3.63
C SER A 48 2.81 10.56 4.90
N TYR A 49 2.21 9.37 4.84
CA TYR A 49 2.33 8.34 5.86
C TYR A 49 3.57 7.46 5.66
N HIS A 50 4.35 7.69 4.62
CA HIS A 50 5.58 6.92 4.38
C HIS A 50 6.73 7.37 5.29
N ALA A 51 7.46 6.38 5.79
CA ALA A 51 8.83 6.54 6.23
C ALA A 51 9.76 6.24 5.05
N ALA A 52 10.84 7.00 4.93
CA ALA A 52 11.85 6.82 3.89
C ALA A 52 13.21 6.51 4.52
N PHE A 53 13.88 5.48 4.01
CA PHE A 53 15.25 5.14 4.40
C PHE A 53 16.13 5.06 3.16
N THR A 54 17.41 5.24 3.35
CA THR A 54 18.43 5.04 2.32
C THR A 54 19.43 3.99 2.76
N LEU A 55 19.79 3.09 1.84
CA LEU A 55 20.83 2.09 2.06
C LEU A 55 21.89 2.23 1.00
N THR A 56 23.12 2.56 1.41
CA THR A 56 24.29 2.75 0.56
C THR A 56 25.36 1.69 0.82
N GLY A 57 26.43 1.67 0.03
CA GLY A 57 27.55 0.74 0.18
C GLY A 57 27.54 -0.42 -0.82
N PRO A 58 28.70 -1.05 -1.06
CA PRO A 58 28.86 -2.10 -2.06
C PRO A 58 28.07 -3.37 -1.73
N ASP A 59 27.89 -3.68 -0.45
CA ASP A 59 27.16 -4.87 0.00
C ASP A 59 25.64 -4.68 0.11
N ARG A 60 25.10 -3.49 -0.18
CA ARG A 60 23.68 -3.15 0.01
C ARG A 60 22.71 -4.16 -0.63
N ALA A 61 23.02 -4.65 -1.83
CA ALA A 61 22.15 -5.58 -2.53
C ALA A 61 22.16 -6.98 -1.90
N ARG A 62 23.36 -7.46 -1.51
CA ARG A 62 23.53 -8.74 -0.82
C ARG A 62 22.82 -8.74 0.52
N TYR A 63 23.07 -7.69 1.30
CA TYR A 63 22.50 -7.49 2.61
C TYR A 63 20.96 -7.42 2.55
N LEU A 64 20.41 -6.49 1.76
CA LEU A 64 18.95 -6.29 1.71
C LEU A 64 18.22 -7.52 1.17
N ASN A 65 18.85 -8.24 0.23
CA ASN A 65 18.31 -9.51 -0.27
C ASN A 65 18.23 -10.60 0.82
N ALA A 66 19.09 -10.57 1.82
CA ALA A 66 19.08 -11.57 2.92
C ALA A 66 18.05 -11.23 4.01
N VAL A 67 17.57 -10.01 4.11
CA VAL A 67 16.67 -9.59 5.18
C VAL A 67 15.23 -9.32 4.73
N THR A 68 14.97 -9.18 3.42
CA THR A 68 13.62 -8.95 2.87
C THR A 68 13.12 -10.13 2.06
N SER A 69 11.82 -10.28 1.89
CA SER A 69 11.20 -11.34 1.09
C SER A 69 11.18 -11.07 -0.42
N GLY A 70 11.32 -9.80 -0.85
CA GLY A 70 11.41 -9.39 -2.26
C GLY A 70 12.77 -9.75 -2.88
N ASP A 71 12.83 -9.90 -4.19
CA ASP A 71 14.10 -10.14 -4.91
C ASP A 71 14.82 -8.81 -5.18
N ILE A 72 15.92 -8.60 -4.47
CA ILE A 72 16.73 -7.37 -4.54
C ILE A 72 17.91 -7.52 -5.49
N ARG A 73 18.47 -8.73 -5.63
CA ARG A 73 19.69 -8.95 -6.41
C ARG A 73 19.56 -8.61 -7.90
N GLY A 74 18.37 -8.83 -8.44
CA GLY A 74 18.08 -8.54 -9.84
C GLY A 74 17.72 -7.08 -10.12
N LEU A 75 17.64 -6.22 -9.10
CA LEU A 75 17.25 -4.83 -9.29
C LEU A 75 18.37 -4.02 -9.93
N THR A 76 18.03 -3.34 -11.01
CA THR A 76 18.87 -2.33 -11.69
C THR A 76 18.33 -0.93 -11.40
N PRO A 77 19.14 0.11 -11.55
CA PRO A 77 18.68 1.50 -11.41
C PRO A 77 17.41 1.78 -12.23
N GLY A 78 16.45 2.48 -11.62
CA GLY A 78 15.13 2.72 -12.21
C GLY A 78 14.10 1.61 -11.95
N ARG A 79 14.48 0.53 -11.28
CA ARG A 79 13.60 -0.60 -10.93
C ARG A 79 13.37 -0.67 -9.42
N GLY A 80 12.26 -1.29 -9.04
CA GLY A 80 11.94 -1.54 -7.65
C GLY A 80 11.15 -2.83 -7.49
N THR A 81 10.94 -3.20 -6.25
CA THR A 81 10.16 -4.39 -5.86
C THR A 81 9.50 -4.17 -4.50
N PRO A 82 8.29 -4.66 -4.29
CA PRO A 82 7.72 -4.77 -2.96
C PRO A 82 8.37 -5.92 -2.20
N GLY A 83 8.34 -5.83 -0.88
CA GLY A 83 8.84 -6.88 -0.01
C GLY A 83 8.32 -6.73 1.41
N LEU A 84 8.62 -7.71 2.23
CA LEU A 84 8.28 -7.74 3.64
C LEU A 84 9.54 -7.94 4.47
N LEU A 85 9.64 -7.24 5.58
CA LEU A 85 10.50 -7.63 6.68
C LEU A 85 9.74 -8.63 7.54
N LEU A 86 10.32 -9.79 7.78
CA LEU A 86 9.72 -10.84 8.60
C LEU A 86 10.58 -11.11 9.84
N ASN A 87 9.94 -11.54 10.91
CA ASN A 87 10.66 -12.12 12.03
C ASN A 87 10.97 -13.61 11.77
N ALA A 88 11.72 -14.25 12.67
CA ALA A 88 12.08 -15.67 12.55
C ALA A 88 10.86 -16.61 12.54
N GLN A 89 9.72 -16.17 13.08
CA GLN A 89 8.44 -16.90 13.10
C GLN A 89 7.61 -16.65 11.83
N GLY A 90 8.13 -15.87 10.86
CA GLY A 90 7.46 -15.55 9.60
C GLY A 90 6.36 -14.50 9.72
N HIS A 91 6.21 -13.82 10.85
CA HIS A 91 5.27 -12.71 10.98
C HIS A 91 5.83 -11.44 10.33
N ILE A 92 4.92 -10.61 9.81
CA ILE A 92 5.26 -9.39 9.10
C ILE A 92 5.63 -8.30 10.11
N LEU A 93 6.87 -7.81 10.07
CA LEU A 93 7.30 -6.67 10.86
C LEU A 93 6.98 -5.34 10.17
N ALA A 94 7.19 -5.30 8.86
CA ALA A 94 6.92 -4.13 8.03
C ALA A 94 6.77 -4.53 6.56
N GLU A 95 6.01 -3.73 5.82
CA GLU A 95 6.02 -3.67 4.37
C GLU A 95 7.16 -2.73 3.94
N LEU A 96 7.94 -3.13 2.94
CA LEU A 96 9.11 -2.41 2.50
C LEU A 96 9.20 -2.41 0.98
N ASP A 97 8.93 -1.27 0.36
CA ASP A 97 9.17 -1.09 -1.06
C ASP A 97 10.59 -0.61 -1.30
N THR A 98 11.30 -1.30 -2.18
CA THR A 98 12.69 -1.03 -2.50
C THR A 98 12.82 -0.48 -3.91
N PHE A 99 13.48 0.67 -4.07
CA PHE A 99 13.76 1.31 -5.35
C PHE A 99 15.26 1.46 -5.56
N ALA A 100 15.78 0.87 -6.64
CA ALA A 100 17.22 0.88 -6.92
C ALA A 100 17.62 2.17 -7.64
N GLU A 101 18.58 2.90 -7.06
CA GLU A 101 19.32 4.00 -7.67
C GLU A 101 20.77 3.56 -7.94
N GLU A 102 21.53 4.35 -8.67
CA GLU A 102 22.93 4.01 -9.01
C GLU A 102 23.77 3.69 -7.77
N GLU A 103 23.74 4.59 -6.75
CA GLU A 103 24.60 4.53 -5.58
C GLU A 103 23.91 4.03 -4.31
N ARG A 104 22.57 3.88 -4.33
CA ARG A 104 21.81 3.51 -3.14
C ARG A 104 20.50 2.79 -3.47
N PHE A 105 19.90 2.20 -2.45
CA PHE A 105 18.48 1.89 -2.44
C PHE A 105 17.73 2.97 -1.67
N LEU A 106 16.60 3.40 -2.23
CA LEU A 106 15.55 4.12 -1.52
C LEU A 106 14.54 3.07 -1.04
N LEU A 107 14.21 3.13 0.25
CA LEU A 107 13.28 2.20 0.91
C LEU A 107 12.10 3.00 1.43
N LEU A 108 10.88 2.59 1.10
CA LEU A 108 9.67 3.18 1.64
C LEU A 108 8.94 2.16 2.52
N SER A 109 8.52 2.60 3.69
CA SER A 109 7.73 1.83 4.64
C SER A 109 6.67 2.74 5.28
N HIS A 110 5.96 2.26 6.29
CA HIS A 110 4.96 3.06 7.00
C HIS A 110 5.57 3.82 8.18
N ALA A 111 5.26 5.11 8.30
CA ALA A 111 5.75 5.96 9.39
C ALA A 111 5.36 5.44 10.79
N MET A 112 4.21 4.76 10.90
CA MET A 112 3.74 4.17 12.15
C MET A 112 4.66 3.08 12.72
N VAL A 113 5.51 2.48 11.88
CA VAL A 113 6.50 1.45 12.27
C VAL A 113 7.93 1.84 11.88
N ALA A 114 8.20 3.13 11.65
CA ALA A 114 9.49 3.60 11.16
C ALA A 114 10.66 3.19 12.06
N SER A 115 10.56 3.41 13.37
CA SER A 115 11.61 3.03 14.33
C SER A 115 11.83 1.52 14.35
N GLN A 116 10.75 0.75 14.38
CA GLN A 116 10.82 -0.72 14.37
C GLN A 116 11.44 -1.23 13.06
N THR A 117 11.10 -0.62 11.93
CA THR A 117 11.67 -0.95 10.62
C THR A 117 13.16 -0.64 10.57
N TYR A 118 13.56 0.55 11.05
CA TYR A 118 14.98 0.95 11.13
C TYR A 118 15.76 -0.03 12.00
N GLU A 119 15.31 -0.31 13.21
CA GLU A 119 15.97 -1.23 14.15
C GLU A 119 16.07 -2.66 13.57
N ALA A 120 15.02 -3.14 12.89
CA ALA A 120 15.02 -4.45 12.27
C ALA A 120 16.03 -4.56 11.11
N LEU A 121 16.19 -3.47 10.34
CA LEU A 121 17.21 -3.39 9.29
C LEU A 121 18.62 -3.23 9.90
N ASP A 122 18.84 -2.30 10.82
CA ASP A 122 20.15 -1.97 11.38
C ASP A 122 20.79 -3.16 12.13
N LYS A 123 19.95 -3.92 12.84
CA LYS A 123 20.38 -5.08 13.65
C LYS A 123 21.21 -6.11 12.88
N PHE A 124 20.99 -6.26 11.60
CA PHE A 124 21.66 -7.27 10.77
C PHE A 124 22.83 -6.71 9.97
N ILE A 125 23.14 -5.41 10.07
CA ILE A 125 24.35 -4.80 9.49
C ILE A 125 25.51 -5.06 10.43
N ILE A 126 26.19 -6.21 10.28
CA ILE A 126 27.29 -6.60 11.18
C ILE A 126 28.62 -6.64 10.44
N MET A 127 28.67 -7.31 9.30
CA MET A 127 29.88 -7.52 8.48
C MET A 127 29.72 -6.99 7.07
N ASP A 128 28.55 -6.49 6.71
CA ASP A 128 28.27 -5.93 5.41
C ASP A 128 28.78 -4.49 5.33
N ASP A 129 29.50 -4.17 4.26
CA ASP A 129 29.89 -2.79 3.95
C ASP A 129 28.68 -2.05 3.35
N CYS A 130 27.76 -1.71 4.21
CA CYS A 130 26.58 -0.92 3.87
C CYS A 130 26.20 0.02 5.03
N ARG A 131 25.51 1.10 4.70
CA ARG A 131 25.06 2.12 5.65
C ARG A 131 23.59 2.42 5.44
N LEU A 132 22.80 2.20 6.49
CA LEU A 132 21.40 2.59 6.60
C LEU A 132 21.30 4.02 7.17
N ALA A 133 20.40 4.84 6.61
CA ALA A 133 20.05 6.14 7.16
C ALA A 133 18.54 6.37 7.09
N ASP A 134 17.99 6.98 8.15
CA ASP A 134 16.61 7.47 8.16
C ASP A 134 16.56 8.82 7.43
N ALA A 135 15.80 8.86 6.36
CA ALA A 135 15.57 10.04 5.52
C ALA A 135 14.12 10.54 5.59
N THR A 136 13.32 10.05 6.54
CA THR A 136 11.88 10.37 6.67
C THR A 136 11.62 11.87 6.80
N SER A 137 12.50 12.59 7.49
CA SER A 137 12.39 14.05 7.64
C SER A 137 12.72 14.83 6.37
N GLU A 138 13.40 14.22 5.41
CA GLU A 138 13.86 14.87 4.18
C GLU A 138 12.81 14.80 3.06
N TRP A 139 11.96 13.79 3.07
CA TRP A 139 11.06 13.44 1.98
C TRP A 139 9.59 13.47 2.39
N ALA A 140 8.75 13.72 1.41
CA ALA A 140 7.30 13.57 1.49
C ALA A 140 6.76 13.03 0.18
N THR A 141 5.56 12.47 0.23
CA THR A 141 4.92 11.86 -0.93
C THR A 141 3.49 12.34 -1.12
N CYS A 142 3.05 12.35 -2.38
CA CYS A 142 1.66 12.45 -2.80
C CYS A 142 1.47 11.54 -4.02
N ALA A 143 0.24 11.16 -4.32
CA ALA A 143 -0.04 10.26 -5.42
C ALA A 143 -1.08 10.83 -6.39
N VAL A 144 -0.90 10.50 -7.66
CA VAL A 144 -1.87 10.76 -8.75
C VAL A 144 -2.29 9.41 -9.30
N GLU A 145 -3.59 9.12 -9.27
CA GLU A 145 -4.11 7.83 -9.72
C GLU A 145 -5.51 7.97 -10.36
N GLY A 146 -5.80 7.14 -11.36
CA GLY A 146 -7.06 7.10 -12.11
C GLY A 146 -6.82 6.90 -13.61
N PRO A 147 -7.90 6.73 -14.41
CA PRO A 147 -7.79 6.48 -15.85
C PRO A 147 -6.99 7.51 -16.64
N ARG A 148 -6.97 8.78 -16.19
CA ARG A 148 -6.24 9.87 -16.83
C ARG A 148 -4.92 10.24 -16.16
N ALA A 149 -4.44 9.43 -15.23
CA ALA A 149 -3.19 9.72 -14.51
C ALA A 149 -1.98 9.80 -15.47
N GLY A 150 -1.92 8.95 -16.48
CA GLY A 150 -0.85 9.00 -17.50
C GLY A 150 -0.77 10.34 -18.22
N GLU A 151 -1.92 10.90 -18.65
CA GLU A 151 -2.03 12.22 -19.30
C GLU A 151 -1.54 13.34 -18.35
N VAL A 152 -2.01 13.32 -17.11
CA VAL A 152 -1.63 14.31 -16.08
C VAL A 152 -0.12 14.29 -15.84
N LEU A 153 0.46 13.11 -15.65
CA LEU A 153 1.88 12.97 -15.35
C LEU A 153 2.76 13.28 -16.57
N ALA A 154 2.34 12.93 -17.78
CA ALA A 154 3.05 13.34 -19.00
C ALA A 154 3.10 14.87 -19.14
N THR A 155 2.05 15.57 -18.73
CA THR A 155 1.96 17.04 -18.78
C THR A 155 2.76 17.68 -17.63
N ALA A 156 2.56 17.20 -16.39
CA ALA A 156 3.12 17.83 -15.19
C ALA A 156 4.63 17.60 -15.03
N CYS A 157 5.13 16.42 -15.37
CA CYS A 157 6.51 16.04 -15.17
C CYS A 157 7.26 15.66 -16.46
N ARG A 158 6.63 15.79 -17.62
CA ARG A 158 7.19 15.37 -18.92
C ARG A 158 7.75 13.95 -18.91
N ALA A 159 7.17 13.10 -18.06
CA ALA A 159 7.62 11.74 -17.80
C ALA A 159 6.50 10.76 -18.19
N PRO A 160 6.63 10.01 -19.28
CA PRO A 160 5.62 9.04 -19.68
C PRO A 160 5.59 7.87 -18.69
N LEU A 161 4.39 7.58 -18.13
CA LEU A 161 4.19 6.46 -17.20
C LEU A 161 4.19 5.09 -17.87
N ASP A 162 3.74 5.02 -19.10
CA ASP A 162 3.61 3.80 -19.88
C ASP A 162 4.94 3.10 -20.16
N THR A 163 6.05 3.86 -20.08
CA THR A 163 7.41 3.30 -20.17
C THR A 163 7.94 2.71 -18.86
N LEU A 164 7.29 3.00 -17.72
CA LEU A 164 7.67 2.45 -16.43
C LEU A 164 6.89 1.16 -16.15
N LEU A 165 7.57 0.13 -15.73
CA LEU A 165 6.93 -1.05 -15.14
C LEU A 165 6.45 -0.74 -13.72
N LEU A 166 5.54 -1.56 -13.21
CA LEU A 166 5.13 -1.45 -11.80
C LEU A 166 6.37 -1.54 -10.90
N PHE A 167 6.44 -0.69 -9.87
CA PHE A 167 7.63 -0.41 -9.06
C PHE A 167 8.83 0.13 -9.85
N GLY A 168 8.70 0.46 -11.12
CA GLY A 168 9.68 1.28 -11.83
C GLY A 168 9.65 2.72 -11.35
N HIS A 169 10.79 3.42 -11.46
CA HIS A 169 10.88 4.82 -11.06
C HIS A 169 11.85 5.62 -11.94
N GLN A 170 11.63 6.90 -12.01
CA GLN A 170 12.50 7.83 -12.73
C GLN A 170 12.56 9.20 -12.06
N ALA A 171 13.64 9.93 -12.34
CA ALA A 171 13.73 11.33 -11.96
C ALA A 171 12.80 12.18 -12.84
N ALA A 172 12.22 13.22 -12.25
CA ALA A 172 11.38 14.19 -12.92
C ALA A 172 11.51 15.57 -12.26
N GLU A 173 10.99 16.59 -12.91
CA GLU A 173 10.85 17.92 -12.35
C GLU A 173 9.37 18.31 -12.39
N ILE A 174 8.82 18.69 -11.24
CA ILE A 174 7.42 19.09 -11.09
C ILE A 174 7.38 20.44 -10.37
N GLY A 175 6.79 21.46 -11.00
CA GLY A 175 6.73 22.80 -10.42
C GLY A 175 8.11 23.40 -10.09
N GLY A 176 9.14 23.08 -10.87
CA GLY A 176 10.53 23.50 -10.63
C GLY A 176 11.19 22.78 -9.45
N VAL A 177 10.68 21.64 -9.04
CA VAL A 177 11.21 20.81 -7.95
C VAL A 177 11.67 19.47 -8.51
N ALA A 178 12.93 19.08 -8.24
CA ALA A 178 13.44 17.76 -8.56
C ALA A 178 12.73 16.71 -7.70
N CYS A 179 12.09 15.73 -8.34
CA CYS A 179 11.25 14.70 -7.76
C CYS A 179 11.62 13.32 -8.28
N ARG A 180 11.06 12.28 -7.67
CA ARG A 180 10.97 10.94 -8.23
C ARG A 180 9.53 10.57 -8.48
N VAL A 181 9.27 10.04 -9.64
CA VAL A 181 7.99 9.40 -10.00
C VAL A 181 8.18 7.90 -9.79
N LEU A 182 7.39 7.33 -8.89
CA LEU A 182 7.39 5.91 -8.55
C LEU A 182 6.11 5.31 -9.11
N ARG A 183 6.18 4.35 -10.03
CA ARG A 183 4.98 3.70 -10.53
C ARG A 183 4.40 2.74 -9.50
N ARG A 184 3.40 3.21 -8.80
CA ARG A 184 2.60 2.47 -7.79
C ARG A 184 1.12 2.71 -8.03
N SER A 185 0.32 1.80 -7.52
CA SER A 185 -1.13 1.93 -7.46
C SER A 185 -1.63 1.64 -6.05
N HIS A 186 -2.59 2.42 -5.58
CA HIS A 186 -3.25 2.28 -4.29
C HIS A 186 -4.62 1.62 -4.42
N PHE A 187 -5.21 1.62 -5.62
CA PHE A 187 -6.53 1.04 -5.87
C PHE A 187 -6.69 0.44 -7.29
N ASP A 188 -5.61 -0.15 -7.80
CA ASP A 188 -5.59 -0.93 -9.06
C ASP A 188 -5.92 -0.12 -10.32
N GLN A 189 -5.51 1.17 -10.35
CA GLN A 189 -5.62 2.03 -11.51
C GLN A 189 -4.23 2.47 -12.01
N GLN A 190 -4.18 3.13 -13.16
CA GLN A 190 -2.95 3.81 -13.58
C GLN A 190 -2.60 4.89 -12.58
N GLY A 191 -1.37 4.92 -12.11
CA GLY A 191 -0.95 5.91 -11.14
C GLY A 191 0.52 5.93 -10.86
N ALA A 192 0.93 6.97 -10.16
CA ALA A 192 2.26 7.09 -9.61
C ALA A 192 2.24 7.83 -8.29
N GLU A 193 3.16 7.46 -7.45
CA GLU A 193 3.52 8.20 -6.25
C GLU A 193 4.70 9.13 -6.56
N ILE A 194 4.63 10.34 -6.08
CA ILE A 194 5.63 11.37 -6.29
C ILE A 194 6.38 11.57 -4.97
N LEU A 195 7.66 11.23 -4.96
CA LEU A 195 8.55 11.50 -3.85
C LEU A 195 9.29 12.82 -4.11
N ALA A 196 9.17 13.78 -3.21
CA ALA A 196 9.77 15.10 -3.33
C ALA A 196 10.42 15.55 -2.00
N PRO A 197 11.36 16.48 -2.03
CA PRO A 197 11.88 17.09 -0.81
C PRO A 197 10.75 17.66 0.04
N ARG A 198 10.70 17.28 1.33
CA ARG A 198 9.62 17.63 2.26
C ARG A 198 9.34 19.13 2.29
N ALA A 199 10.37 19.95 2.28
CA ALA A 199 10.25 21.42 2.26
C ALA A 199 9.63 21.99 0.97
N ALA A 200 9.58 21.21 -0.11
CA ALA A 200 9.09 21.64 -1.42
C ALA A 200 7.82 20.91 -1.88
N ILE A 201 7.31 19.95 -1.10
CA ILE A 201 6.14 19.13 -1.48
C ILE A 201 4.90 19.99 -1.77
N GLY A 202 4.71 21.12 -1.10
CA GLY A 202 3.61 22.05 -1.34
C GLY A 202 3.62 22.66 -2.74
N ARG A 203 4.79 22.92 -3.33
CA ARG A 203 4.91 23.38 -4.73
C ARG A 203 4.59 22.27 -5.72
N VAL A 204 5.04 21.06 -5.42
CA VAL A 204 4.73 19.87 -6.22
C VAL A 204 3.24 19.60 -6.22
N TRP A 205 2.62 19.66 -5.04
CA TRP A 205 1.17 19.52 -4.87
C TRP A 205 0.39 20.53 -5.74
N ASP A 206 0.77 21.82 -5.68
CA ASP A 206 0.08 22.87 -6.44
C ASP A 206 0.17 22.64 -7.96
N ALA A 207 1.35 22.27 -8.45
CA ALA A 207 1.56 21.97 -9.86
C ALA A 207 0.75 20.75 -10.33
N LEU A 208 0.73 19.67 -9.53
CA LEU A 208 -0.08 18.49 -9.81
C LEU A 208 -1.58 18.79 -9.72
N ALA A 209 -2.01 19.55 -8.71
CA ALA A 209 -3.41 19.94 -8.56
C ALA A 209 -3.91 20.75 -9.77
N GLY A 210 -3.10 21.64 -10.33
CA GLY A 210 -3.41 22.35 -11.56
C GLY A 210 -3.62 21.40 -12.75
N ALA A 211 -2.72 20.46 -12.94
CA ALA A 211 -2.81 19.48 -14.05
C ALA A 211 -4.00 18.51 -13.85
N VAL A 212 -4.22 18.02 -12.63
CA VAL A 212 -5.35 17.16 -12.27
C VAL A 212 -6.68 17.86 -12.51
N ASN A 213 -6.82 19.12 -12.07
CA ASN A 213 -8.04 19.91 -12.31
C ASN A 213 -8.29 20.12 -13.82
N SER A 214 -7.25 20.40 -14.60
CA SER A 214 -7.35 20.55 -16.06
C SER A 214 -7.81 19.27 -16.77
N ALA A 215 -7.55 18.13 -16.17
CA ALA A 215 -8.02 16.82 -16.63
C ALA A 215 -9.43 16.46 -16.10
N GLY A 216 -10.14 17.39 -15.45
CA GLY A 216 -11.46 17.12 -14.86
C GLY A 216 -11.41 16.28 -13.57
N GLY A 217 -10.23 16.17 -12.98
CA GLY A 217 -9.97 15.49 -11.72
C GLY A 217 -10.05 16.44 -10.51
N GLY A 218 -9.53 16.01 -9.37
CA GLY A 218 -9.46 16.80 -8.16
C GLY A 218 -8.75 16.09 -7.01
N PRO A 219 -8.71 16.69 -5.81
CA PRO A 219 -8.20 15.98 -4.65
C PRO A 219 -9.16 14.87 -4.22
N ALA A 220 -8.62 13.85 -3.56
CA ALA A 220 -9.39 12.82 -2.89
C ALA A 220 -8.86 12.56 -1.49
N GLY A 221 -9.78 12.30 -0.57
CA GLY A 221 -9.48 11.88 0.78
C GLY A 221 -9.46 10.36 0.94
N TRP A 222 -8.96 9.93 2.08
CA TRP A 222 -8.72 8.51 2.36
C TRP A 222 -9.99 7.70 2.58
N ASP A 223 -11.17 8.32 2.81
CA ASP A 223 -12.46 7.62 2.86
C ASP A 223 -12.83 7.08 1.46
N ALA A 224 -12.63 7.88 0.40
CA ALA A 224 -12.83 7.44 -0.99
C ALA A 224 -11.77 6.40 -1.40
N ILE A 225 -10.49 6.63 -1.07
CA ILE A 225 -9.40 5.70 -1.35
C ILE A 225 -9.64 4.36 -0.64
N ASN A 226 -10.18 4.36 0.59
CA ASN A 226 -10.51 3.13 1.32
C ASN A 226 -11.58 2.29 0.59
N ALA A 227 -12.62 2.90 0.05
CA ALA A 227 -13.62 2.19 -0.74
C ALA A 227 -12.99 1.59 -2.02
N LEU A 228 -12.24 2.41 -2.76
CA LEU A 228 -11.58 2.00 -4.01
C LEU A 228 -10.59 0.85 -3.80
N ARG A 229 -9.75 0.90 -2.75
CA ARG A 229 -8.75 -0.13 -2.49
C ARG A 229 -9.37 -1.46 -2.07
N ILE A 230 -10.50 -1.45 -1.32
CA ILE A 230 -11.24 -2.66 -0.96
C ILE A 230 -11.86 -3.29 -2.21
N GLU A 231 -12.47 -2.48 -3.10
CA GLU A 231 -12.98 -2.94 -4.38
C GLU A 231 -11.88 -3.60 -5.23
N ALA A 232 -10.69 -3.02 -5.21
CA ALA A 232 -9.52 -3.51 -5.94
C ALA A 232 -8.80 -4.69 -5.27
N GLY A 233 -9.10 -5.01 -4.02
CA GLY A 233 -8.40 -6.07 -3.29
C GLY A 233 -7.08 -5.62 -2.64
N VAL A 234 -6.80 -4.32 -2.51
CA VAL A 234 -5.58 -3.79 -1.88
C VAL A 234 -5.71 -3.82 -0.35
N ARG A 235 -4.77 -4.46 0.33
CA ARG A 235 -4.71 -4.56 1.79
C ARG A 235 -3.81 -3.46 2.34
N TRP A 236 -4.16 -2.94 3.51
CA TRP A 236 -3.36 -1.92 4.18
C TRP A 236 -2.64 -2.48 5.40
N PHE A 237 -1.34 -2.22 5.48
CA PHE A 237 -0.57 -2.44 6.69
C PHE A 237 -1.17 -1.63 7.85
N GLY A 238 -1.21 -2.24 9.03
CA GLY A 238 -1.83 -1.63 10.21
C GLY A 238 -3.36 -1.68 10.26
N SER A 239 -4.03 -1.95 9.12
CA SER A 239 -5.48 -2.18 9.06
C SER A 239 -5.81 -3.64 8.83
N ASP A 240 -5.40 -4.20 7.70
CA ASP A 240 -5.75 -5.57 7.30
C ASP A 240 -4.69 -6.59 7.69
N PHE A 241 -3.47 -6.17 7.90
CA PHE A 241 -2.39 -7.02 8.40
C PHE A 241 -1.39 -6.21 9.24
N ASP A 242 -0.71 -6.89 10.15
CA ASP A 242 0.25 -6.35 11.10
C ASP A 242 1.27 -7.42 11.54
N ASP A 243 1.97 -7.19 12.65
CA ASP A 243 2.98 -8.07 13.20
C ASP A 243 2.45 -9.41 13.79
N LYS A 244 1.14 -9.63 13.74
CA LYS A 244 0.48 -10.88 14.20
C LYS A 244 0.10 -11.80 13.03
N VAL A 245 0.45 -11.41 11.80
CA VAL A 245 0.02 -12.06 10.57
C VAL A 245 1.22 -12.58 9.80
N ILE A 246 1.10 -13.77 9.22
CA ILE A 246 2.05 -14.27 8.23
C ILE A 246 1.57 -13.91 6.81
N PRO A 247 2.48 -13.75 5.83
CA PRO A 247 2.12 -13.25 4.49
C PRO A 247 0.98 -14.01 3.80
N HIS A 248 0.95 -15.33 3.92
CA HIS A 248 -0.09 -16.18 3.32
C HIS A 248 -1.48 -15.95 3.91
N GLU A 249 -1.59 -15.63 5.21
CA GLU A 249 -2.88 -15.32 5.82
C GLU A 249 -3.49 -14.04 5.24
N ALA A 250 -2.64 -13.07 4.91
CA ALA A 250 -3.04 -11.80 4.29
C ALA A 250 -3.12 -11.86 2.75
N GLY A 251 -2.74 -12.98 2.11
CA GLY A 251 -2.70 -13.10 0.65
C GLY A 251 -1.62 -12.23 0.00
N LEU A 252 -0.51 -11.98 0.70
CA LEU A 252 0.64 -11.19 0.22
C LEU A 252 1.75 -12.06 -0.39
N ASP A 253 1.60 -13.38 -0.31
CA ASP A 253 2.60 -14.34 -0.78
C ASP A 253 2.84 -14.28 -2.29
N GLN A 254 1.84 -13.87 -3.08
CA GLN A 254 1.97 -13.76 -4.54
C GLN A 254 2.59 -12.42 -4.99
N THR A 255 2.56 -11.40 -4.16
CA THR A 255 2.96 -10.04 -4.54
C THR A 255 4.25 -9.59 -3.88
N HIS A 256 4.51 -10.02 -2.64
CA HIS A 256 5.60 -9.52 -1.81
C HIS A 256 6.69 -10.56 -1.53
N ILE A 257 6.53 -11.80 -2.02
CA ILE A 257 7.50 -12.88 -1.78
C ILE A 257 8.08 -13.39 -3.10
N SER A 258 9.40 -13.37 -3.19
CA SER A 258 10.11 -14.10 -4.24
C SER A 258 10.42 -15.52 -3.75
N TYR A 259 9.94 -16.51 -4.47
CA TYR A 259 10.19 -17.91 -4.21
C TYR A 259 11.43 -18.47 -4.96
N THR A 260 12.06 -17.64 -5.79
CA THR A 260 13.21 -18.02 -6.62
C THR A 260 14.53 -17.45 -6.12
N LYS A 261 14.46 -16.47 -5.20
CA LYS A 261 15.65 -15.87 -4.59
C LYS A 261 16.29 -16.78 -3.53
N GLY A 262 17.51 -16.42 -3.08
CA GLY A 262 18.19 -17.09 -1.96
C GLY A 262 17.53 -16.86 -0.60
N CYS A 263 18.14 -17.41 0.46
CA CYS A 263 17.60 -17.36 1.82
C CYS A 263 17.39 -15.93 2.33
N TYR A 264 16.34 -15.76 3.15
CA TYR A 264 16.01 -14.53 3.86
C TYR A 264 15.37 -14.84 5.22
N THR A 265 15.33 -13.86 6.10
CA THR A 265 14.75 -14.01 7.44
C THR A 265 13.27 -14.42 7.37
N GLY A 266 12.87 -15.46 8.10
CA GLY A 266 11.50 -15.98 8.15
C GLY A 266 11.12 -16.93 7.00
N GLN A 267 12.00 -17.17 6.03
CA GLN A 267 11.73 -18.03 4.86
C GLN A 267 11.29 -19.44 5.23
N GLU A 268 11.84 -20.04 6.28
CA GLU A 268 11.49 -21.41 6.67
C GLU A 268 9.99 -21.59 6.91
N ILE A 269 9.38 -20.62 7.60
CA ILE A 269 7.93 -20.64 7.88
C ILE A 269 7.12 -20.40 6.60
N VAL A 270 7.56 -19.45 5.77
CA VAL A 270 6.94 -19.14 4.47
C VAL A 270 6.91 -20.38 3.58
N GLU A 271 8.03 -21.08 3.41
CA GLU A 271 8.13 -22.30 2.62
C GLU A 271 7.36 -23.48 3.22
N ARG A 272 7.32 -23.58 4.56
CA ARG A 272 6.53 -24.60 5.25
C ARG A 272 5.04 -24.41 4.98
N VAL A 273 4.54 -23.20 5.01
CA VAL A 273 3.13 -22.88 4.70
C VAL A 273 2.85 -23.16 3.22
N ARG A 274 3.71 -22.70 2.32
CA ARG A 274 3.61 -22.97 0.88
C ARG A 274 3.51 -24.46 0.56
N SER A 275 4.40 -25.27 1.16
CA SER A 275 4.50 -26.71 0.88
C SER A 275 3.38 -27.55 1.53
N ARG A 276 2.94 -27.16 2.73
CA ARG A 276 1.93 -27.91 3.51
C ARG A 276 0.51 -27.38 3.34
N GLY A 277 0.32 -26.14 2.86
CA GLY A 277 -0.96 -25.54 2.48
C GLY A 277 -2.02 -25.43 3.59
N LYS A 278 -1.63 -25.53 4.86
CA LYS A 278 -2.58 -25.51 5.99
C LYS A 278 -2.51 -24.17 6.72
N LEU A 279 -3.33 -23.21 6.27
CA LEU A 279 -3.65 -22.03 7.03
C LEU A 279 -4.87 -22.30 7.91
N ASN A 280 -4.85 -21.77 9.13
CA ASN A 280 -5.98 -21.85 10.06
C ASN A 280 -7.02 -20.76 9.76
N ARG A 281 -6.58 -19.64 9.21
CA ARG A 281 -7.39 -18.48 8.84
C ARG A 281 -6.78 -17.80 7.60
N TRP A 282 -7.58 -17.02 6.92
CA TRP A 282 -7.14 -16.12 5.85
C TRP A 282 -8.00 -14.88 5.76
N LEU A 283 -7.48 -13.87 5.14
CA LEU A 283 -8.21 -12.66 4.83
C LEU A 283 -9.18 -12.95 3.68
N VAL A 284 -10.44 -12.57 3.88
CA VAL A 284 -11.51 -12.68 2.89
C VAL A 284 -12.07 -11.30 2.58
N ARG A 285 -12.63 -11.13 1.38
CA ARG A 285 -13.43 -9.96 1.06
C ARG A 285 -14.89 -10.22 1.41
N LEU A 286 -15.52 -9.24 2.04
CA LEU A 286 -16.85 -9.30 2.61
C LEU A 286 -17.75 -8.21 2.03
N GLU A 287 -19.01 -8.53 1.82
CA GLU A 287 -20.10 -7.57 1.66
C GLU A 287 -20.97 -7.60 2.91
N PHE A 288 -21.34 -6.43 3.40
CA PHE A 288 -22.12 -6.29 4.62
C PHE A 288 -23.53 -5.79 4.30
N THR A 289 -24.53 -6.49 4.83
CA THR A 289 -25.93 -6.10 4.76
C THR A 289 -26.38 -5.67 6.14
N GLY A 290 -26.85 -4.43 6.28
CA GLY A 290 -27.26 -3.87 7.55
C GLY A 290 -27.34 -2.35 7.49
N GLU A 291 -27.88 -1.73 8.54
CA GLU A 291 -28.10 -0.28 8.59
C GLU A 291 -26.81 0.49 8.94
N ALA A 292 -25.84 -0.18 9.60
CA ALA A 292 -24.59 0.43 10.02
C ALA A 292 -23.38 -0.43 9.61
N PRO A 293 -22.27 0.24 9.18
CA PRO A 293 -21.02 -0.47 8.87
C PRO A 293 -20.44 -1.11 10.14
N PRO A 294 -19.88 -2.31 10.03
CA PRO A 294 -19.15 -2.89 11.15
C PRO A 294 -17.83 -2.13 11.39
N GLU A 295 -17.49 -1.96 12.65
CA GLU A 295 -16.20 -1.42 13.05
C GLU A 295 -15.08 -2.49 12.97
N ARG A 296 -13.83 -2.05 12.91
CA ARG A 296 -12.67 -2.95 13.03
C ARG A 296 -12.76 -3.76 14.33
N GLY A 297 -12.50 -5.06 14.24
CA GLY A 297 -12.59 -5.99 15.37
C GLY A 297 -13.99 -6.54 15.65
N THR A 298 -15.01 -6.08 14.91
CA THR A 298 -16.37 -6.64 14.99
C THR A 298 -16.31 -8.14 14.69
N LYS A 299 -16.87 -8.96 15.62
CA LYS A 299 -16.85 -10.42 15.47
C LYS A 299 -17.85 -10.88 14.44
N LEU A 300 -17.44 -11.89 13.69
CA LEU A 300 -18.23 -12.58 12.68
C LEU A 300 -18.63 -13.95 13.24
N GLU A 301 -19.93 -14.18 13.36
CA GLU A 301 -20.48 -15.30 14.13
C GLU A 301 -21.41 -16.19 13.29
N ALA A 302 -21.37 -17.48 13.56
CA ALA A 302 -22.36 -18.45 13.09
C ALA A 302 -22.64 -19.49 14.18
N SER A 303 -23.91 -19.84 14.37
CA SER A 303 -24.35 -20.82 15.39
C SER A 303 -23.83 -20.49 16.80
N GLY A 304 -23.83 -19.20 17.19
CA GLY A 304 -23.40 -18.73 18.51
C GLY A 304 -21.89 -18.81 18.77
N LYS A 305 -21.09 -19.02 17.74
CA LYS A 305 -19.62 -19.09 17.83
C LYS A 305 -18.96 -18.05 16.92
N SER A 306 -17.92 -17.38 17.42
CA SER A 306 -17.10 -16.48 16.63
C SER A 306 -16.15 -17.26 15.71
N TRP A 307 -16.15 -16.91 14.45
CA TRP A 307 -15.32 -17.52 13.40
C TRP A 307 -14.27 -16.57 12.83
N GLY A 308 -14.37 -15.29 13.18
CA GLY A 308 -13.43 -14.30 12.69
C GLY A 308 -13.78 -12.88 13.13
N GLU A 309 -13.14 -11.93 12.48
CA GLU A 309 -13.33 -10.52 12.78
C GLU A 309 -13.07 -9.64 11.55
N VAL A 310 -13.74 -8.49 11.52
CA VAL A 310 -13.60 -7.47 10.48
C VAL A 310 -12.29 -6.68 10.70
N THR A 311 -11.55 -6.43 9.63
CA THR A 311 -10.33 -5.60 9.66
C THR A 311 -10.56 -4.20 9.11
N SER A 312 -11.35 -4.10 8.05
CA SER A 312 -11.68 -2.82 7.41
C SER A 312 -13.06 -2.86 6.79
N CYS A 313 -13.69 -1.68 6.67
CA CYS A 313 -14.98 -1.51 6.04
C CYS A 313 -15.05 -0.13 5.38
N ALA A 314 -15.75 -0.04 4.25
CA ALA A 314 -16.11 1.21 3.58
C ALA A 314 -17.42 1.05 2.80
N TYR A 315 -18.13 2.14 2.57
CA TYR A 315 -19.26 2.17 1.64
C TYR A 315 -18.74 2.27 0.21
N SER A 316 -19.13 1.34 -0.65
CA SER A 316 -18.85 1.38 -2.08
C SER A 316 -20.03 2.04 -2.83
N PRO A 317 -19.86 3.24 -3.39
CA PRO A 317 -20.91 3.88 -4.17
C PRO A 317 -21.30 3.07 -5.42
N GLY A 318 -20.34 2.41 -6.05
CA GLY A 318 -20.58 1.60 -7.24
C GLY A 318 -21.39 0.33 -6.96
N ARG A 319 -21.23 -0.26 -5.79
CA ARG A 319 -21.94 -1.46 -5.35
C ARG A 319 -23.21 -1.14 -4.53
N LYS A 320 -23.33 0.11 -4.07
CA LYS A 320 -24.37 0.57 -3.15
C LYS A 320 -24.48 -0.29 -1.88
N ALA A 321 -23.33 -0.76 -1.40
CA ALA A 321 -23.20 -1.67 -0.27
C ALA A 321 -21.96 -1.33 0.55
N TYR A 322 -21.94 -1.72 1.83
CA TYR A 322 -20.72 -1.75 2.61
C TYR A 322 -19.90 -2.98 2.22
N ILE A 323 -18.63 -2.77 1.99
CA ILE A 323 -17.64 -3.81 1.66
C ILE A 323 -16.45 -3.72 2.60
N GLY A 324 -15.71 -4.81 2.75
CA GLY A 324 -14.55 -4.80 3.62
C GLY A 324 -13.71 -6.05 3.54
N PHE A 325 -12.75 -6.14 4.44
CA PHE A 325 -11.97 -7.33 4.68
C PHE A 325 -12.18 -7.85 6.11
N GLY A 326 -11.93 -9.13 6.30
CA GLY A 326 -11.93 -9.76 7.60
C GLY A 326 -11.17 -11.07 7.58
N TYR A 327 -10.60 -11.45 8.72
CA TYR A 327 -10.04 -12.79 8.88
C TYR A 327 -11.12 -13.76 9.26
N LEU A 328 -11.24 -14.86 8.52
CA LEU A 328 -12.09 -15.98 8.85
C LEU A 328 -11.28 -17.26 9.03
N ARG A 329 -11.71 -18.09 9.98
CA ARG A 329 -11.22 -19.47 10.06
C ARG A 329 -11.62 -20.21 8.78
N ARG A 330 -10.73 -21.12 8.37
CA ARG A 330 -10.83 -21.85 7.11
C ARG A 330 -12.20 -22.47 6.87
N GLU A 331 -12.84 -22.98 7.92
CA GLU A 331 -14.12 -23.70 7.86
C GLU A 331 -15.29 -22.79 7.40
N GLN A 332 -15.15 -21.48 7.59
CA GLN A 332 -16.18 -20.49 7.26
C GLN A 332 -15.77 -19.53 6.14
N GLY A 333 -14.61 -19.75 5.52
CA GLY A 333 -14.08 -18.86 4.48
C GLY A 333 -14.60 -19.13 3.06
N ALA A 334 -15.53 -20.05 2.83
CA ALA A 334 -16.04 -20.34 1.50
C ALA A 334 -16.87 -19.17 0.94
N VAL A 335 -16.73 -18.88 -0.36
CA VAL A 335 -17.55 -17.87 -1.05
C VAL A 335 -19.04 -18.17 -0.88
N GLY A 336 -19.82 -17.15 -0.57
CA GLY A 336 -21.25 -17.25 -0.30
C GLY A 336 -21.61 -17.60 1.15
N THR A 337 -20.61 -17.88 2.02
CA THR A 337 -20.86 -18.07 3.45
C THR A 337 -21.38 -16.76 4.07
N GLU A 338 -22.43 -16.88 4.88
CA GLU A 338 -23.01 -15.76 5.63
C GLU A 338 -22.74 -15.92 7.12
N LEU A 339 -22.30 -14.82 7.74
CA LEU A 339 -22.04 -14.75 9.17
C LEU A 339 -22.76 -13.54 9.75
N ALA A 340 -23.26 -13.66 10.97
CA ALA A 340 -23.88 -12.56 11.67
C ALA A 340 -22.81 -11.63 12.28
N TYR A 341 -23.10 -10.34 12.34
CA TYR A 341 -22.39 -9.37 13.14
C TYR A 341 -23.40 -8.44 13.85
N ALA A 342 -22.94 -7.66 14.84
CA ALA A 342 -23.81 -6.70 15.50
C ALA A 342 -24.23 -5.60 14.51
N GLY A 343 -25.40 -5.73 13.90
CA GLY A 343 -25.95 -4.78 12.92
C GLY A 343 -26.34 -5.40 11.59
N GLY A 344 -26.07 -6.70 11.33
CA GLY A 344 -26.47 -7.34 10.07
C GLY A 344 -25.77 -8.65 9.76
N LEU A 345 -25.61 -8.91 8.45
CA LEU A 345 -24.93 -10.09 7.93
C LEU A 345 -23.72 -9.68 7.10
N ALA A 346 -22.65 -10.46 7.22
CA ALA A 346 -21.47 -10.41 6.38
C ALA A 346 -21.46 -11.62 5.44
N ARG A 347 -21.39 -11.39 4.15
CA ARG A 347 -21.29 -12.43 3.12
C ARG A 347 -19.87 -12.47 2.54
N VAL A 348 -19.30 -13.67 2.48
CA VAL A 348 -17.98 -13.87 1.85
C VAL A 348 -18.12 -13.78 0.33
N GLU A 349 -17.42 -12.81 -0.28
CA GLU A 349 -17.41 -12.62 -1.72
C GLU A 349 -16.22 -13.27 -2.40
N GLU A 350 -15.07 -13.27 -1.73
CA GLU A 350 -13.83 -13.79 -2.26
C GLU A 350 -12.98 -14.41 -1.16
N SER A 351 -12.47 -15.61 -1.40
CA SER A 351 -11.77 -16.40 -0.39
C SER A 351 -10.72 -17.36 -1.00
N PRO A 352 -9.46 -17.23 -0.64
CA PRO A 352 -8.87 -16.06 -0.01
C PRO A 352 -9.00 -14.81 -0.91
N ALA A 353 -8.95 -13.64 -0.31
CA ALA A 353 -9.03 -12.39 -1.09
C ALA A 353 -7.87 -12.35 -2.11
N SER A 354 -8.21 -12.19 -3.38
CA SER A 354 -7.21 -12.13 -4.45
C SER A 354 -6.40 -10.85 -4.40
N PRO A 355 -5.12 -10.86 -4.79
CA PRO A 355 -4.34 -9.65 -4.91
C PRO A 355 -4.84 -8.76 -6.07
N PRO A 356 -4.53 -7.46 -6.05
CA PRO A 356 -4.84 -6.54 -7.14
C PRO A 356 -4.27 -7.01 -8.47
N ARG A 357 -5.01 -6.82 -9.55
CA ARG A 357 -4.60 -7.29 -10.89
C ARG A 357 -3.29 -6.68 -11.37
N ASN A 358 -3.05 -5.40 -11.06
CA ASN A 358 -1.83 -4.70 -11.45
C ASN A 358 -0.59 -5.09 -10.63
N TYR A 359 -0.72 -5.91 -9.58
CA TYR A 359 0.41 -6.54 -8.91
C TYR A 359 0.88 -7.83 -9.59
N PHE A 360 0.08 -8.40 -10.49
CA PHE A 360 0.54 -9.52 -11.30
C PHE A 360 1.52 -9.00 -12.36
N HIS A 361 2.75 -9.41 -12.26
CA HIS A 361 3.77 -9.12 -13.26
C HIS A 361 3.32 -9.52 -14.67
N PRO A 362 3.41 -8.62 -15.66
CA PRO A 362 3.60 -9.05 -17.03
C PRO A 362 5.10 -9.32 -17.22
N ALA A 363 5.63 -10.38 -16.68
CA ALA A 363 7.01 -10.76 -16.94
C ALA A 363 7.20 -12.24 -16.74
N SER A 364 6.45 -13.03 -17.44
CA SER A 364 6.89 -14.17 -18.22
C SER A 364 6.73 -13.76 -19.68
N CYS A 365 7.51 -12.83 -20.15
CA CYS A 365 7.90 -12.83 -21.55
C CYS A 365 9.05 -13.80 -21.64
N ASP A 366 8.78 -14.89 -22.30
CA ASP A 366 9.69 -15.91 -22.81
C ASP A 366 10.98 -15.33 -23.40
#